data_ef328540bfcfb140b4f43377b35fa3e6
#
_entry.id   ef328540bfcfb140b4f43377b35fa3e6
#
_cell.length_a   1.000
_cell.length_b   1.000
_cell.length_c   1.000
_cell.angle_alpha   90.00
_cell.angle_beta   90.00
_cell.angle_gamma   90.00
#
_symmetry.space_group_name_H-M   'P 1'
#
loop_
_entity.id
_entity.type
_entity.pdbx_description
1 polymer ?
#
loop_
_entity_poly.entity_id
_entity_poly.type
_entity_poly.pdbx_seq_one_letter_code
_entity_poly.pdbx_strand_id
1 'polypeptide(L)'
;LIKKFIVSTVVGSLLIFLSAVNSSIHAQTQDKTLNHTSSETQQTNDNKPAGNMSPRVVLPGEDRHQIENTQTGHYQSIGYIEAGESIATGVVIGENTILTNKHVADLSNGNLSFAPAAENDSQFPYGTFSEKDTQAYPGDADLVLVHLNKNDDGQSVGEVVEPATIQDASTVSKDNPITVTGYPGDKPLATMWESSGEIINGNSETLTYNASTYGGNSGSPVFNSNNELIGLHYGGVEGESNSAVPLTGDILQFINNNNS
;
A
#
# COMPACT_ATOMS: atom_id res chain seq x y z
N LEU A 1 46.17 8.53 -36.72
CA LEU A 1 46.19 7.21 -36.05
C LEU A 1 44.75 6.79 -35.78
N ILE A 2 44.23 5.90 -36.64
CA ILE A 2 42.82 5.43 -36.63
C ILE A 2 42.78 4.18 -35.75
N LYS A 3 42.02 4.20 -34.65
CA LYS A 3 41.69 2.99 -33.87
C LYS A 3 40.35 2.43 -34.32
N LYS A 4 40.44 1.21 -34.88
CA LYS A 4 39.27 0.39 -35.27
C LYS A 4 38.55 -0.14 -34.04
N PHE A 5 37.23 0.05 -33.98
CA PHE A 5 36.35 -0.67 -33.07
C PHE A 5 35.97 -2.02 -33.69
N ILE A 6 36.19 -3.10 -32.92
CA ILE A 6 35.77 -4.46 -33.27
C ILE A 6 34.41 -4.67 -32.58
N VAL A 7 33.36 -4.86 -33.38
CA VAL A 7 32.05 -5.30 -32.92
C VAL A 7 32.06 -6.83 -32.89
N SER A 8 31.85 -7.39 -31.69
CA SER A 8 31.68 -8.84 -31.50
C SER A 8 30.22 -9.14 -31.34
N THR A 9 29.61 -9.77 -32.35
CA THR A 9 28.26 -10.30 -32.35
C THR A 9 28.30 -11.70 -31.73
N VAL A 10 27.62 -11.90 -30.61
CA VAL A 10 27.34 -13.22 -30.04
C VAL A 10 25.93 -13.60 -30.39
N VAL A 11 25.79 -14.60 -31.25
CA VAL A 11 24.55 -15.30 -31.57
C VAL A 11 24.43 -16.45 -30.57
N GLY A 12 23.45 -16.40 -29.70
CA GLY A 12 23.13 -17.46 -28.75
C GLY A 12 21.79 -18.11 -29.09
N SER A 13 21.84 -19.37 -29.33
CA SER A 13 20.77 -20.23 -29.84
C SER A 13 19.63 -20.46 -28.84
N LEU A 14 18.42 -20.36 -29.35
CA LEU A 14 17.14 -20.71 -28.73
C LEU A 14 17.00 -22.25 -28.67
N LEU A 15 16.85 -22.81 -27.48
CA LEU A 15 16.43 -24.20 -27.29
C LEU A 15 15.04 -24.23 -26.64
N ILE A 16 14.06 -24.60 -27.44
CA ILE A 16 12.68 -24.87 -27.05
C ILE A 16 12.61 -26.30 -26.53
N PHE A 17 12.16 -26.50 -25.29
CA PHE A 17 11.67 -27.80 -24.81
C PHE A 17 10.17 -27.73 -24.61
N LEU A 18 9.44 -28.36 -25.51
CA LEU A 18 8.04 -28.79 -25.35
C LEU A 18 8.04 -30.12 -24.60
N SER A 19 7.34 -30.20 -23.48
CA SER A 19 6.85 -31.48 -22.98
C SER A 19 5.42 -31.31 -22.47
N ALA A 20 4.49 -31.80 -23.29
CA ALA A 20 3.11 -32.07 -22.92
C ALA A 20 3.04 -33.37 -22.16
N VAL A 21 2.34 -33.43 -21.03
CA VAL A 21 1.78 -34.67 -20.50
C VAL A 21 0.33 -34.43 -20.07
N ASN A 22 -0.57 -35.03 -20.84
CA ASN A 22 -1.97 -35.30 -20.52
C ASN A 22 -2.04 -36.38 -19.43
N SER A 23 -2.90 -36.21 -18.44
CA SER A 23 -3.58 -37.33 -17.79
C SER A 23 -4.91 -36.90 -17.21
N SER A 24 -5.97 -37.23 -17.89
CA SER A 24 -7.33 -37.36 -17.38
C SER A 24 -7.38 -38.61 -16.48
N ILE A 25 -8.26 -38.60 -15.45
CA ILE A 25 -9.06 -39.76 -15.03
C ILE A 25 -9.97 -39.44 -13.85
N HIS A 26 -11.24 -39.53 -14.08
CA HIS A 26 -12.39 -40.15 -13.40
C HIS A 26 -12.92 -39.56 -12.09
N ALA A 27 -14.17 -39.21 -12.24
CA ALA A 27 -15.17 -39.04 -11.19
C ALA A 27 -15.48 -40.36 -10.47
N GLN A 28 -15.75 -40.28 -9.18
CA GLN A 28 -16.68 -41.21 -8.52
C GLN A 28 -17.47 -40.51 -7.42
N THR A 29 -18.75 -40.52 -7.65
CA THR A 29 -19.85 -40.19 -6.74
C THR A 29 -19.95 -41.27 -5.66
N GLN A 30 -20.07 -40.88 -4.39
CA GLN A 30 -20.83 -41.67 -3.42
C GLN A 30 -21.47 -40.78 -2.34
N ASP A 31 -22.75 -40.85 -2.37
CA ASP A 31 -23.77 -40.39 -1.44
C ASP A 31 -23.71 -41.21 -0.13
N LYS A 32 -23.75 -40.53 1.03
CA LYS A 32 -24.27 -41.10 2.27
C LYS A 32 -24.71 -40.05 3.26
N THR A 33 -25.99 -39.87 3.30
CA THR A 33 -26.79 -39.28 4.37
C THR A 33 -26.54 -39.99 5.70
N LEU A 34 -26.37 -39.25 6.79
CA LEU A 34 -26.92 -39.60 8.12
C LEU A 34 -26.92 -38.38 9.06
N ASN A 35 -28.10 -38.08 9.55
CA ASN A 35 -28.42 -37.13 10.62
C ASN A 35 -27.74 -37.50 11.94
N HIS A 36 -27.33 -36.48 12.73
CA HIS A 36 -27.80 -36.35 14.11
C HIS A 36 -27.54 -34.96 14.70
N THR A 37 -28.59 -34.49 15.35
CA THR A 37 -28.87 -33.31 16.15
C THR A 37 -27.91 -33.12 17.32
N SER A 38 -27.51 -31.88 17.62
CA SER A 38 -27.73 -31.15 18.87
C SER A 38 -26.75 -29.99 19.04
N SER A 39 -27.29 -28.81 19.02
CA SER A 39 -27.04 -27.61 19.85
C SER A 39 -25.76 -27.55 20.69
N GLU A 40 -24.93 -26.52 20.38
CA GLU A 40 -24.53 -25.57 21.43
C GLU A 40 -24.05 -24.26 20.78
N THR A 41 -24.67 -23.20 21.23
CA THR A 41 -24.45 -21.80 20.84
C THR A 41 -23.14 -21.33 21.45
N GLN A 42 -22.14 -21.05 20.62
CA GLN A 42 -21.07 -20.13 21.00
C GLN A 42 -21.06 -18.98 20.00
N GLN A 43 -21.53 -17.84 20.47
CA GLN A 43 -21.31 -16.57 19.82
C GLN A 43 -19.83 -16.23 19.94
N THR A 44 -19.09 -16.43 18.88
CA THR A 44 -17.80 -15.74 18.66
C THR A 44 -18.11 -14.53 17.80
N ASN A 45 -17.90 -13.35 18.37
CA ASN A 45 -17.91 -12.08 17.64
C ASN A 45 -16.63 -12.01 16.78
N ASP A 46 -16.63 -12.67 15.63
CA ASP A 46 -15.61 -12.50 14.61
C ASP A 46 -16.10 -11.45 13.60
N ASN A 47 -15.82 -10.18 13.88
CA ASN A 47 -15.91 -9.09 12.91
C ASN A 47 -14.67 -9.05 12.00
N LYS A 48 -14.22 -10.20 11.52
CA LYS A 48 -13.24 -10.27 10.44
C LYS A 48 -14.00 -10.39 9.12
N PRO A 49 -13.71 -9.58 8.09
CA PRO A 49 -14.32 -9.74 6.77
C PRO A 49 -14.17 -11.19 6.29
N ALA A 50 -15.26 -11.84 5.93
CA ALA A 50 -15.28 -13.26 5.55
C ALA A 50 -14.77 -13.52 4.12
N GLY A 51 -14.03 -12.59 3.54
CA GLY A 51 -13.44 -12.69 2.19
C GLY A 51 -11.92 -12.83 2.22
N ASN A 52 -11.34 -13.38 1.16
CA ASN A 52 -9.90 -13.37 0.97
C ASN A 52 -9.43 -11.93 0.75
N MET A 53 -8.55 -11.43 1.62
CA MET A 53 -7.93 -10.12 1.46
C MET A 53 -7.06 -10.10 0.21
N SER A 54 -7.17 -9.04 -0.58
CA SER A 54 -6.39 -8.82 -1.79
C SER A 54 -5.80 -7.40 -1.78
N PRO A 55 -4.54 -7.21 -2.22
CA PRO A 55 -3.99 -5.87 -2.42
C PRO A 55 -4.53 -5.18 -3.68
N ARG A 56 -5.44 -5.82 -4.43
CA ARG A 56 -5.90 -5.38 -5.75
C ARG A 56 -7.42 -5.35 -5.77
N VAL A 57 -8.02 -4.27 -5.26
CA VAL A 57 -9.48 -4.16 -5.22
C VAL A 57 -9.93 -2.89 -5.94
N VAL A 58 -10.13 -3.02 -7.25
CA VAL A 58 -10.84 -2.02 -8.06
C VAL A 58 -12.33 -2.33 -7.98
N LEU A 59 -13.09 -1.38 -7.48
CA LEU A 59 -14.52 -1.51 -7.29
C LEU A 59 -15.29 -1.14 -8.58
N PRO A 60 -16.52 -1.65 -8.77
CA PRO A 60 -17.37 -1.25 -9.87
C PRO A 60 -17.64 0.27 -9.86
N GLY A 61 -17.47 0.92 -11.03
CA GLY A 61 -17.65 2.37 -11.14
C GLY A 61 -16.40 3.15 -10.72
N GLU A 62 -15.23 2.57 -10.92
CA GLU A 62 -13.93 3.19 -10.64
C GLU A 62 -13.87 4.64 -11.11
N ASP A 63 -13.41 5.52 -10.20
CA ASP A 63 -13.28 6.97 -10.41
C ASP A 63 -11.83 7.47 -10.23
N ARG A 64 -10.85 6.58 -10.20
CA ARG A 64 -9.44 6.95 -10.02
C ARG A 64 -9.00 7.96 -11.08
N HIS A 65 -8.45 9.08 -10.63
CA HIS A 65 -7.89 10.12 -11.49
C HIS A 65 -6.43 10.42 -11.16
N GLN A 66 -5.66 10.81 -12.15
CA GLN A 66 -4.25 11.13 -11.96
C GLN A 66 -4.09 12.50 -11.29
N ILE A 67 -3.19 12.58 -10.32
CA ILE A 67 -2.76 13.82 -9.70
C ILE A 67 -1.57 14.35 -10.49
N GLU A 68 -1.80 15.42 -11.27
CA GLU A 68 -0.74 16.04 -12.08
C GLU A 68 0.18 16.97 -11.26
N ASN A 69 -0.37 17.63 -10.23
CA ASN A 69 0.36 18.55 -9.36
C ASN A 69 0.73 17.88 -8.02
N THR A 70 1.64 16.93 -8.05
CA THR A 70 2.05 16.12 -6.89
C THR A 70 2.73 16.93 -5.79
N GLN A 71 3.30 18.09 -6.12
CA GLN A 71 4.07 18.94 -5.22
C GLN A 71 3.20 19.95 -4.43
N THR A 72 1.88 19.90 -4.55
CA THR A 72 0.97 20.87 -3.93
C THR A 72 0.14 20.27 -2.81
N GLY A 73 -0.11 21.07 -1.76
CA GLY A 73 -0.95 20.70 -0.64
C GLY A 73 -0.50 19.40 0.03
N HIS A 74 -1.44 18.58 0.43
CA HIS A 74 -1.15 17.31 1.12
C HIS A 74 -0.52 16.24 0.20
N TYR A 75 -0.63 16.37 -1.13
CA TYR A 75 -0.04 15.42 -2.09
C TYR A 75 1.49 15.34 -1.97
N GLN A 76 2.17 16.44 -1.60
CA GLN A 76 3.62 16.45 -1.46
C GLN A 76 4.15 15.46 -0.41
N SER A 77 3.34 15.12 0.60
CA SER A 77 3.71 14.16 1.64
C SER A 77 3.64 12.69 1.17
N ILE A 78 2.98 12.42 0.04
CA ILE A 78 2.77 11.08 -0.49
C ILE A 78 3.92 10.71 -1.41
N GLY A 79 4.50 9.53 -1.23
CA GLY A 79 5.66 9.14 -2.03
C GLY A 79 5.58 7.72 -2.57
N TYR A 80 6.25 7.56 -3.69
CA TYR A 80 6.48 6.29 -4.36
C TYR A 80 7.54 5.49 -3.62
N ILE A 81 7.27 4.23 -3.36
CA ILE A 81 8.21 3.29 -2.73
C ILE A 81 8.63 2.22 -3.74
N GLU A 82 9.95 1.99 -3.79
CA GLU A 82 10.54 0.77 -4.33
C GLU A 82 11.00 -0.10 -3.17
N ALA A 83 10.48 -1.34 -3.10
CA ALA A 83 10.78 -2.32 -2.07
C ALA A 83 11.19 -3.65 -2.74
N GLY A 84 12.49 -3.84 -2.99
CA GLY A 84 13.00 -4.93 -3.81
C GLY A 84 12.50 -4.83 -5.26
N GLU A 85 11.78 -5.85 -5.74
CA GLU A 85 11.15 -5.86 -7.07
C GLU A 85 9.68 -5.36 -7.04
N SER A 86 9.21 -4.91 -5.89
CA SER A 86 7.84 -4.47 -5.67
C SER A 86 7.77 -2.95 -5.55
N ILE A 87 6.60 -2.42 -5.89
CA ILE A 87 6.26 -1.02 -5.69
C ILE A 87 5.20 -0.87 -4.60
N ALA A 88 5.22 0.26 -3.92
CA ALA A 88 4.26 0.60 -2.88
C ALA A 88 4.13 2.12 -2.72
N THR A 89 3.39 2.53 -1.72
CA THR A 89 3.16 3.93 -1.36
C THR A 89 3.56 4.14 0.11
N GLY A 90 4.01 5.33 0.43
CA GLY A 90 4.24 5.78 1.79
C GLY A 90 3.81 7.22 1.98
N VAL A 91 3.70 7.65 3.22
CA VAL A 91 3.34 9.03 3.56
C VAL A 91 4.30 9.59 4.62
N VAL A 92 4.82 10.79 4.36
CA VAL A 92 5.70 11.51 5.29
C VAL A 92 4.89 12.02 6.47
N ILE A 93 5.34 11.70 7.69
CA ILE A 93 4.66 12.10 8.93
C ILE A 93 5.58 12.87 9.91
N GLY A 94 6.85 12.96 9.61
CA GLY A 94 7.84 13.65 10.45
C GLY A 94 9.06 14.11 9.67
N GLU A 95 10.07 14.59 10.39
CA GLU A 95 11.28 15.09 9.76
C GLU A 95 12.02 14.03 8.94
N ASN A 96 12.12 12.80 9.49
CA ASN A 96 12.81 11.69 8.84
C ASN A 96 11.93 10.45 8.65
N THR A 97 10.62 10.54 8.90
CA THR A 97 9.78 9.38 9.12
C THR A 97 8.65 9.31 8.11
N ILE A 98 8.47 8.14 7.52
CA ILE A 98 7.28 7.79 6.74
C ILE A 98 6.50 6.65 7.39
N LEU A 99 5.20 6.57 7.10
CA LEU A 99 4.37 5.39 7.34
C LEU A 99 4.21 4.59 6.05
N THR A 100 4.27 3.26 6.18
CA THR A 100 3.85 2.29 5.17
C THR A 100 3.40 1.00 5.85
N ASN A 101 3.12 -0.06 5.09
CA ASN A 101 2.74 -1.35 5.67
C ASN A 101 3.97 -2.18 6.08
N LYS A 102 3.81 -3.05 7.08
CA LYS A 102 4.84 -4.03 7.48
C LYS A 102 5.23 -4.92 6.31
N HIS A 103 4.24 -5.44 5.56
CA HIS A 103 4.53 -6.32 4.42
C HIS A 103 5.36 -5.62 3.33
N VAL A 104 5.27 -4.29 3.17
CA VAL A 104 6.12 -3.52 2.25
C VAL A 104 7.57 -3.48 2.75
N ALA A 105 7.77 -3.20 4.04
CA ALA A 105 9.11 -3.21 4.62
C ALA A 105 9.75 -4.60 4.58
N ASP A 106 8.97 -5.66 4.79
CA ASP A 106 9.45 -7.05 4.68
C ASP A 106 9.93 -7.37 3.25
N LEU A 107 9.25 -6.87 2.22
CA LEU A 107 9.64 -7.03 0.82
C LEU A 107 10.94 -6.28 0.46
N SER A 108 11.23 -5.17 1.13
CA SER A 108 12.42 -4.35 0.87
C SER A 108 13.71 -5.03 1.32
N ASN A 109 13.63 -5.91 2.31
CA ASN A 109 14.79 -6.55 2.94
C ASN A 109 15.88 -5.54 3.35
N GLY A 110 15.47 -4.38 3.88
CA GLY A 110 16.36 -3.30 4.30
C GLY A 110 16.85 -2.38 3.18
N ASN A 111 16.24 -2.44 2.01
CA ASN A 111 16.61 -1.63 0.83
C ASN A 111 15.40 -0.89 0.25
N LEU A 112 14.61 -0.26 1.09
CA LEU A 112 13.51 0.57 0.65
C LEU A 112 14.03 1.91 0.14
N SER A 113 13.53 2.35 -1.01
CA SER A 113 13.71 3.70 -1.56
C SER A 113 12.38 4.44 -1.59
N PHE A 114 12.37 5.68 -1.16
CA PHE A 114 11.17 6.53 -1.10
C PHE A 114 11.38 7.82 -1.88
N ALA A 115 10.47 8.11 -2.81
CA ALA A 115 10.47 9.34 -3.60
C ALA A 115 9.20 10.15 -3.31
N PRO A 116 9.25 11.20 -2.46
CA PRO A 116 8.08 12.03 -2.18
C PRO A 116 7.64 12.80 -3.43
N ALA A 117 6.33 12.92 -3.61
CA ALA A 117 5.73 13.65 -4.73
C ALA A 117 6.23 13.21 -6.13
N ALA A 118 6.56 11.92 -6.31
CA ALA A 118 6.98 11.43 -7.62
C ALA A 118 5.92 11.73 -8.69
N GLU A 119 6.36 12.21 -9.87
CA GLU A 119 5.49 12.57 -10.98
C GLU A 119 5.39 11.45 -12.03
N ASN A 120 6.51 10.75 -12.23
CA ASN A 120 6.65 9.58 -13.09
C ASN A 120 8.00 8.88 -12.80
N ASP A 121 8.32 7.85 -13.53
CA ASP A 121 9.53 7.02 -13.37
C ASP A 121 10.88 7.72 -13.64
N SER A 122 10.84 8.95 -14.12
CA SER A 122 12.03 9.76 -14.42
C SER A 122 12.02 11.13 -13.74
N GLN A 123 10.98 11.48 -13.00
CA GLN A 123 10.80 12.78 -12.35
C GLN A 123 10.45 12.61 -10.87
N PHE A 124 11.49 12.73 -10.05
CA PHE A 124 11.42 12.74 -8.59
C PHE A 124 11.81 14.13 -8.08
N PRO A 125 10.84 15.06 -7.91
CA PRO A 125 11.11 16.49 -7.69
C PRO A 125 12.01 16.78 -6.48
N TYR A 126 11.94 15.93 -5.46
CA TYR A 126 12.70 16.05 -4.21
C TYR A 126 13.79 14.97 -4.07
N GLY A 127 14.08 14.24 -5.16
CA GLY A 127 15.02 13.12 -5.13
C GLY A 127 14.45 11.89 -4.42
N THR A 128 15.34 11.03 -3.99
CA THR A 128 15.03 9.78 -3.30
C THR A 128 15.68 9.71 -1.94
N PHE A 129 15.03 9.01 -1.02
CA PHE A 129 15.49 8.80 0.35
C PHE A 129 15.57 7.30 0.61
N SER A 130 16.71 6.83 1.09
CA SER A 130 16.91 5.42 1.42
C SER A 130 16.45 5.10 2.84
N GLU A 131 16.03 3.87 3.07
CA GLU A 131 15.76 3.34 4.39
C GLU A 131 17.01 3.41 5.28
N LYS A 132 16.84 3.90 6.50
CA LYS A 132 17.84 3.86 7.56
C LYS A 132 17.58 2.71 8.52
N ASP A 133 16.37 2.67 9.05
CA ASP A 133 15.84 1.61 9.92
C ASP A 133 14.31 1.60 9.90
N THR A 134 13.73 0.54 10.44
CA THR A 134 12.28 0.38 10.52
C THR A 134 11.84 0.09 11.94
N GLN A 135 10.66 0.55 12.29
CA GLN A 135 10.01 0.24 13.55
C GLN A 135 8.57 -0.21 13.30
N ALA A 136 8.35 -1.52 13.34
CA ALA A 136 7.03 -2.10 13.15
C ALA A 136 6.17 -1.91 14.39
N TYR A 137 4.86 -1.64 14.19
CA TYR A 137 3.89 -1.68 15.28
C TYR A 137 3.90 -3.06 15.93
N PRO A 138 4.00 -3.20 17.25
CA PRO A 138 4.17 -4.48 17.92
C PRO A 138 2.91 -5.37 17.92
N GLY A 139 1.73 -4.81 17.60
CA GLY A 139 0.47 -5.54 17.47
C GLY A 139 0.23 -6.06 16.04
N ASP A 140 -1.00 -6.51 15.78
CA ASP A 140 -1.40 -7.17 14.54
C ASP A 140 -1.59 -6.21 13.35
N ALA A 141 -1.73 -4.90 13.60
CA ALA A 141 -1.92 -3.92 12.54
C ALA A 141 -0.72 -3.90 11.58
N ASP A 142 -1.02 -3.89 10.29
CA ASP A 142 -0.04 -3.88 9.19
C ASP A 142 0.53 -2.46 8.97
N LEU A 143 1.30 -1.97 9.94
CA LEU A 143 1.84 -0.63 9.98
C LEU A 143 3.30 -0.65 10.47
N VAL A 144 4.16 0.10 9.78
CA VAL A 144 5.57 0.29 10.12
C VAL A 144 5.94 1.76 9.93
N LEU A 145 6.76 2.27 10.84
CA LEU A 145 7.51 3.51 10.63
C LEU A 145 8.83 3.15 9.95
N VAL A 146 9.14 3.87 8.87
CA VAL A 146 10.45 3.78 8.22
C VAL A 146 11.16 5.10 8.44
N HIS A 147 12.29 5.05 9.13
CA HIS A 147 13.19 6.20 9.25
C HIS A 147 14.09 6.23 8.03
N LEU A 148 14.23 7.41 7.45
CA LEU A 148 14.96 7.63 6.21
C LEU A 148 16.31 8.29 6.47
N ASN A 149 17.29 7.96 5.65
CA ASN A 149 18.52 8.73 5.52
C ASN A 149 18.23 10.05 4.81
N LYS A 150 19.12 11.01 4.96
CA LYS A 150 19.10 12.25 4.18
C LYS A 150 19.35 11.95 2.71
N ASN A 151 18.80 12.81 1.83
CA ASN A 151 19.05 12.74 0.40
C ASN A 151 20.51 13.16 0.07
N ASP A 152 20.87 13.12 -1.21
CA ASP A 152 22.21 13.48 -1.70
C ASP A 152 22.60 14.94 -1.41
N ASP A 153 21.59 15.82 -1.22
CA ASP A 153 21.79 17.22 -0.86
C ASP A 153 21.90 17.43 0.67
N GLY A 154 21.86 16.35 1.46
CA GLY A 154 21.97 16.37 2.91
C GLY A 154 20.70 16.83 3.62
N GLN A 155 19.53 16.80 2.98
CA GLN A 155 18.25 17.21 3.51
C GLN A 155 17.44 16.02 4.01
N SER A 156 16.71 16.21 5.10
CA SER A 156 15.70 15.26 5.57
C SER A 156 14.42 15.37 4.74
N VAL A 157 13.62 14.31 4.69
CA VAL A 157 12.40 14.30 3.88
C VAL A 157 11.40 15.38 4.33
N GLY A 158 11.23 15.59 5.63
CA GLY A 158 10.36 16.63 6.17
C GLY A 158 10.91 18.07 6.04
N GLU A 159 12.18 18.25 5.60
CA GLU A 159 12.72 19.56 5.22
C GLU A 159 12.34 19.94 3.79
N VAL A 160 12.07 18.97 2.92
CA VAL A 160 11.76 19.21 1.50
C VAL A 160 10.27 19.13 1.18
N VAL A 161 9.48 18.40 1.98
CA VAL A 161 8.02 18.33 1.87
C VAL A 161 7.37 18.53 3.23
N GLU A 162 6.16 19.07 3.27
CA GLU A 162 5.40 19.20 4.49
C GLU A 162 4.82 17.84 4.90
N PRO A 163 5.12 17.34 6.12
CA PRO A 163 4.53 16.11 6.63
C PRO A 163 3.00 16.18 6.71
N ALA A 164 2.34 15.06 6.49
CA ALA A 164 0.89 14.96 6.62
C ALA A 164 0.42 15.25 8.05
N THR A 165 -0.64 16.03 8.19
CA THR A 165 -1.32 16.23 9.47
C THR A 165 -2.13 14.99 9.81
N ILE A 166 -1.88 14.39 10.97
CA ILE A 166 -2.62 13.21 11.44
C ILE A 166 -3.83 13.66 12.26
N GLN A 167 -5.00 13.10 11.95
CA GLN A 167 -6.22 13.24 12.73
C GLN A 167 -6.59 11.89 13.36
N ASP A 168 -6.94 11.90 14.65
CA ASP A 168 -7.40 10.70 15.34
C ASP A 168 -8.66 10.12 14.66
N ALA A 169 -8.54 8.89 14.17
CA ALA A 169 -9.62 8.19 13.46
C ALA A 169 -10.79 7.76 14.35
N SER A 170 -10.71 7.94 15.66
CA SER A 170 -11.84 7.65 16.58
C SER A 170 -13.10 8.46 16.30
N THR A 171 -12.97 9.58 15.59
CA THR A 171 -14.08 10.45 15.20
C THR A 171 -14.71 10.09 13.85
N VAL A 172 -14.13 9.13 13.13
CA VAL A 172 -14.60 8.72 11.80
C VAL A 172 -15.88 7.89 11.91
N SER A 173 -16.85 8.24 11.08
CA SER A 173 -18.16 7.60 11.05
C SER A 173 -18.48 7.06 9.65
N LYS A 174 -19.43 6.12 9.58
CA LYS A 174 -20.00 5.67 8.32
C LYS A 174 -20.46 6.87 7.47
N ASP A 175 -20.31 6.73 6.15
CA ASP A 175 -20.67 7.73 5.12
C ASP A 175 -19.79 9.00 5.17
N ASN A 176 -18.74 9.06 6.02
CA ASN A 176 -17.77 10.14 5.93
C ASN A 176 -16.99 10.01 4.61
N PRO A 177 -16.87 11.11 3.83
CA PRO A 177 -16.10 11.11 2.61
C PRO A 177 -14.60 10.98 2.90
N ILE A 178 -13.92 10.20 2.06
CA ILE A 178 -12.48 9.99 2.12
C ILE A 178 -11.86 9.99 0.73
N THR A 179 -10.55 10.18 0.68
CA THR A 179 -9.73 9.89 -0.50
C THR A 179 -8.62 8.91 -0.14
N VAL A 180 -8.23 8.10 -1.11
CA VAL A 180 -7.05 7.22 -1.05
C VAL A 180 -6.15 7.59 -2.20
N THR A 181 -4.93 8.00 -1.89
CA THR A 181 -3.99 8.52 -2.89
C THR A 181 -2.68 7.75 -2.85
N GLY A 182 -2.19 7.30 -4.00
CA GLY A 182 -0.95 6.54 -4.05
C GLY A 182 -0.48 6.20 -5.46
N TYR A 183 0.33 5.16 -5.57
CA TYR A 183 1.05 4.78 -6.79
C TYR A 183 0.65 3.36 -7.25
N PRO A 184 -0.52 3.20 -7.89
CA PRO A 184 -1.03 1.89 -8.32
C PRO A 184 -0.23 1.32 -9.50
N GLY A 185 0.05 0.02 -9.47
CA GLY A 185 0.87 -0.66 -10.47
C GLY A 185 0.18 -0.99 -11.80
N ASP A 186 -1.12 -0.72 -11.92
CA ASP A 186 -1.88 -0.83 -13.19
C ASP A 186 -1.92 0.48 -13.98
N LYS A 187 -1.24 1.51 -13.50
CA LYS A 187 -1.08 2.83 -14.12
C LYS A 187 0.38 3.03 -14.53
N PRO A 188 0.70 4.08 -15.31
CA PRO A 188 2.08 4.39 -15.63
C PRO A 188 2.95 4.50 -14.37
N LEU A 189 4.17 3.93 -14.43
CA LEU A 189 5.03 3.76 -13.26
C LEU A 189 5.32 5.10 -12.57
N ALA A 190 5.27 5.07 -11.22
CA ALA A 190 5.49 6.22 -10.35
C ALA A 190 4.60 7.44 -10.66
N THR A 191 3.41 7.24 -11.23
CA THR A 191 2.38 8.27 -11.33
C THR A 191 1.42 8.20 -10.16
N MET A 192 1.07 9.35 -9.59
CA MET A 192 0.18 9.44 -8.43
C MET A 192 -1.29 9.45 -8.88
N TRP A 193 -2.11 8.65 -8.23
CA TRP A 193 -3.55 8.51 -8.51
C TRP A 193 -4.36 8.57 -7.24
N GLU A 194 -5.53 9.21 -7.33
CA GLU A 194 -6.48 9.34 -6.23
C GLU A 194 -7.80 8.69 -6.58
N SER A 195 -8.39 8.02 -5.60
CA SER A 195 -9.77 7.52 -5.62
C SER A 195 -10.55 8.15 -4.48
N SER A 196 -11.77 8.58 -4.75
CA SER A 196 -12.70 9.09 -3.75
C SER A 196 -13.66 7.98 -3.31
N GLY A 197 -14.12 8.06 -2.08
CA GLY A 197 -15.10 7.12 -1.54
C GLY A 197 -15.65 7.58 -0.21
N GLU A 198 -16.34 6.67 0.44
CA GLU A 198 -16.96 6.88 1.74
C GLU A 198 -16.65 5.70 2.67
N ILE A 199 -16.59 5.98 3.96
CA ILE A 199 -16.49 4.95 5.00
C ILE A 199 -17.76 4.08 5.01
N ILE A 200 -17.57 2.78 4.83
CA ILE A 200 -18.63 1.77 4.98
C ILE A 200 -18.79 1.40 6.46
N ASN A 201 -17.65 1.13 7.11
CA ASN A 201 -17.58 0.78 8.53
C ASN A 201 -16.21 1.17 9.09
N GLY A 202 -16.17 1.52 10.38
CA GLY A 202 -14.95 1.85 11.08
C GLY A 202 -15.00 1.45 12.54
N ASN A 203 -13.92 0.86 13.01
CA ASN A 203 -13.67 0.57 14.42
C ASN A 203 -12.19 0.83 14.74
N SER A 204 -11.73 0.50 15.94
CA SER A 204 -10.33 0.69 16.34
C SER A 204 -9.32 -0.22 15.63
N GLU A 205 -9.78 -1.24 14.92
CA GLU A 205 -8.93 -2.24 14.25
C GLU A 205 -8.85 -2.03 12.74
N THR A 206 -9.96 -1.60 12.12
CA THR A 206 -10.02 -1.41 10.67
C THR A 206 -11.03 -0.34 10.25
N LEU A 207 -10.69 0.40 9.21
CA LEU A 207 -11.62 1.21 8.42
C LEU A 207 -11.91 0.47 7.13
N THR A 208 -13.18 0.33 6.74
CA THR A 208 -13.57 -0.18 5.43
C THR A 208 -14.27 0.90 4.61
N TYR A 209 -14.00 0.95 3.32
CA TYR A 209 -14.48 2.01 2.43
C TYR A 209 -14.62 1.53 0.98
N ASN A 210 -15.31 2.32 0.16
CA ASN A 210 -15.62 2.00 -1.23
C ASN A 210 -14.77 2.75 -2.26
N ALA A 211 -13.63 3.34 -1.88
CA ALA A 211 -12.65 3.86 -2.82
C ALA A 211 -11.85 2.73 -3.47
N SER A 212 -11.56 2.82 -4.78
CA SER A 212 -10.80 1.81 -5.52
C SER A 212 -9.30 1.89 -5.27
N THR A 213 -8.63 0.72 -5.19
CA THR A 213 -7.17 0.60 -5.08
C THR A 213 -6.64 -0.50 -5.99
N TYR A 214 -5.32 -0.54 -6.16
CA TYR A 214 -4.63 -1.61 -6.88
C TYR A 214 -3.28 -1.93 -6.21
N GLY A 215 -2.65 -3.04 -6.58
CA GLY A 215 -1.29 -3.37 -6.13
C GLY A 215 -0.34 -2.18 -6.37
N GLY A 216 0.42 -1.79 -5.36
CA GLY A 216 1.16 -0.51 -5.31
C GLY A 216 0.51 0.53 -4.40
N ASN A 217 -0.78 0.44 -4.14
CA ASN A 217 -1.45 1.28 -3.14
C ASN A 217 -1.21 0.81 -1.68
N SER A 218 -0.53 -0.30 -1.43
CA SER A 218 -0.10 -0.68 -0.08
C SER A 218 0.65 0.47 0.58
N GLY A 219 0.21 0.92 1.77
CA GLY A 219 0.74 2.08 2.47
C GLY A 219 0.21 3.44 2.01
N SER A 220 -0.76 3.47 1.08
CA SER A 220 -1.42 4.72 0.70
C SER A 220 -2.14 5.36 1.87
N PRO A 221 -1.98 6.68 2.07
CA PRO A 221 -2.77 7.42 3.04
C PRO A 221 -4.25 7.42 2.68
N VAL A 222 -5.09 7.33 3.72
CA VAL A 222 -6.51 7.62 3.68
C VAL A 222 -6.72 8.96 4.34
N PHE A 223 -7.23 9.93 3.58
CA PHE A 223 -7.48 11.29 4.05
C PHE A 223 -8.98 11.54 4.26
N ASN A 224 -9.31 12.35 5.25
CA ASN A 224 -10.64 12.91 5.42
C ASN A 224 -10.85 14.12 4.50
N SER A 225 -12.05 14.74 4.53
CA SER A 225 -12.39 15.91 3.72
C SER A 225 -11.58 17.18 4.05
N ASN A 226 -10.82 17.20 5.14
CA ASN A 226 -9.91 18.27 5.49
C ASN A 226 -8.46 17.99 5.06
N ASN A 227 -8.23 16.92 4.28
CA ASN A 227 -6.91 16.42 3.90
C ASN A 227 -6.03 16.04 5.11
N GLU A 228 -6.65 15.56 6.19
CA GLU A 228 -5.97 15.03 7.35
C GLU A 228 -5.89 13.51 7.27
N LEU A 229 -4.73 12.95 7.59
CA LEU A 229 -4.42 11.52 7.55
C LEU A 229 -5.13 10.79 8.69
N ILE A 230 -6.06 9.88 8.35
CA ILE A 230 -6.86 9.09 9.29
C ILE A 230 -6.58 7.59 9.24
N GLY A 231 -5.95 7.11 8.17
CA GLY A 231 -5.70 5.69 8.00
C GLY A 231 -4.62 5.39 6.98
N LEU A 232 -4.17 4.12 6.99
CA LEU A 232 -3.14 3.59 6.10
C LEU A 232 -3.69 2.36 5.37
N HIS A 233 -3.91 2.47 4.06
CA HIS A 233 -4.44 1.37 3.23
C HIS A 233 -3.54 0.14 3.27
N TYR A 234 -4.12 -1.06 3.41
CA TYR A 234 -3.36 -2.31 3.38
C TYR A 234 -3.93 -3.39 2.43
N GLY A 235 -5.19 -3.27 1.99
CA GLY A 235 -5.82 -4.24 1.11
C GLY A 235 -7.33 -4.16 1.14
N GLY A 236 -8.01 -5.18 0.62
CA GLY A 236 -9.47 -5.21 0.59
C GLY A 236 -10.03 -6.58 0.23
N VAL A 237 -11.35 -6.67 0.14
CA VAL A 237 -12.10 -7.84 -0.32
C VAL A 237 -12.63 -7.56 -1.71
N GLU A 238 -12.26 -8.41 -2.67
CA GLU A 238 -12.58 -8.22 -4.08
C GLU A 238 -14.10 -8.07 -4.31
N GLY A 239 -14.47 -7.01 -5.03
CA GLY A 239 -15.87 -6.68 -5.34
C GLY A 239 -16.68 -6.09 -4.18
N GLU A 240 -16.12 -5.94 -2.98
CA GLU A 240 -16.85 -5.49 -1.81
C GLU A 240 -16.31 -4.16 -1.24
N SER A 241 -15.05 -4.13 -0.79
CA SER A 241 -14.49 -2.96 -0.10
C SER A 241 -12.97 -3.00 -0.02
N ASN A 242 -12.39 -1.85 0.22
CA ASN A 242 -11.01 -1.68 0.64
C ASN A 242 -10.91 -1.39 2.14
N SER A 243 -9.72 -1.57 2.71
CA SER A 243 -9.48 -1.49 4.15
C SER A 243 -8.20 -0.74 4.49
N ALA A 244 -8.22 -0.04 5.61
CA ALA A 244 -7.07 0.65 6.17
C ALA A 244 -6.91 0.40 7.67
N VAL A 245 -5.66 0.49 8.13
CA VAL A 245 -5.33 0.61 9.55
C VAL A 245 -5.76 1.99 10.02
N PRO A 246 -6.68 2.12 11.00
CA PRO A 246 -7.07 3.42 11.54
C PRO A 246 -5.94 4.00 12.42
N LEU A 247 -5.66 5.29 12.28
CA LEU A 247 -4.69 5.99 13.13
C LEU A 247 -5.37 6.48 14.41
N THR A 248 -5.53 5.57 15.36
CA THR A 248 -6.22 5.85 16.65
C THR A 248 -5.64 5.01 17.79
N GLY A 249 -5.99 5.36 19.03
CA GLY A 249 -5.62 4.57 20.21
C GLY A 249 -4.13 4.28 20.33
N ASP A 250 -3.79 3.00 20.56
CA ASP A 250 -2.41 2.54 20.75
C ASP A 250 -1.53 2.73 19.51
N ILE A 251 -2.13 2.66 18.31
CA ILE A 251 -1.43 2.92 17.05
C ILE A 251 -0.98 4.38 16.97
N LEU A 252 -1.88 5.31 17.28
CA LEU A 252 -1.56 6.74 17.28
C LEU A 252 -0.52 7.08 18.37
N GLN A 253 -0.62 6.46 19.54
CA GLN A 253 0.38 6.61 20.59
C GLN A 253 1.75 6.06 20.16
N PHE A 254 1.78 4.91 19.51
CA PHE A 254 3.01 4.33 18.96
C PHE A 254 3.65 5.24 17.93
N ILE A 255 2.86 5.79 16.99
CA ILE A 255 3.36 6.76 16.01
C ILE A 255 3.98 7.96 16.70
N ASN A 256 3.26 8.59 17.64
CA ASN A 256 3.72 9.79 18.35
C ASN A 256 5.00 9.56 19.16
N ASN A 257 5.20 8.35 19.67
CA ASN A 257 6.39 8.01 20.46
C ASN A 257 7.62 7.70 19.61
N ASN A 258 7.45 7.41 18.32
CA ASN A 258 8.52 6.94 17.44
C ASN A 258 8.69 7.80 16.18
N ASN A 259 7.91 8.86 16.03
CA ASN A 259 8.03 9.81 14.94
C ASN A 259 9.17 10.81 15.23
N SER A 260 10.11 10.97 14.30
CA SER A 260 11.28 11.86 14.42
C SER A 260 11.44 12.74 13.18
#